data_f0a256c7741436f17794faaca7ea27b1
#
_entry.id   f0a256c7741436f17794faaca7ea27b1
#
_cell.length_a   1.000
_cell.length_b   1.000
_cell.length_c   1.000
_cell.angle_alpha   90.00
_cell.angle_beta   90.00
_cell.angle_gamma   90.00
#
_symmetry.space_group_name_H-M   'P 1'
#
loop_
_entity.id
_entity.type
_entity.pdbx_description
1 polymer ?
#
loop_
_entity_poly.entity_id
_entity_poly.type
_entity_poly.pdbx_seq_one_letter_code
_entity_poly.pdbx_strand_id
1 'polypeptide(L)'
;FRLWQMGEVRSDIWGGNTFANSPSDIDLIANNISSTLVYFGNWANFYGLLHHINDFLKNAPNVEFADEADKNHMLGQVYGLRAQIYYTMVKAWGNVPISTEPLLEVDLEALKKPRASKEEVMNQIKSDIAQSLEFFGNDNSLWLGKKTYWSKAATLALKGDAYIWSGKVLGGGDSDFNEAKS
;
A
#
# COMPACT_ATOMS: atom_id res chain seq x y z
N PHE A 1 -11.31 -0.91 8.71
CA PHE A 1 -11.06 -1.89 7.66
C PHE A 1 -10.30 -3.09 8.23
N ARG A 2 -10.79 -4.32 8.01
CA ARG A 2 -10.34 -5.52 8.73
C ARG A 2 -9.42 -6.40 7.87
N LEU A 3 -8.47 -5.81 7.11
CA LEU A 3 -7.55 -6.58 6.25
C LEU A 3 -6.72 -7.64 7.00
N TRP A 4 -6.39 -7.38 8.26
CA TRP A 4 -5.70 -8.36 9.09
C TRP A 4 -6.46 -9.67 9.21
N GLN A 5 -7.79 -9.62 9.13
CA GLN A 5 -8.63 -10.83 9.16
C GLN A 5 -8.41 -11.72 7.94
N MET A 6 -7.98 -11.18 6.81
CA MET A 6 -7.70 -11.99 5.61
C MET A 6 -6.50 -12.93 5.80
N GLY A 7 -5.54 -12.55 6.65
CA GLY A 7 -4.41 -13.40 7.03
C GLY A 7 -4.71 -14.22 8.28
N GLU A 8 -4.90 -13.53 9.38
CA GLU A 8 -4.94 -14.13 10.71
C GLU A 8 -6.17 -15.03 10.94
N VAL A 9 -7.36 -14.57 10.55
CA VAL A 9 -8.62 -15.31 10.82
C VAL A 9 -8.75 -16.57 9.94
N ARG A 10 -8.00 -16.64 8.84
CA ARG A 10 -7.93 -17.80 7.94
C ARG A 10 -6.87 -18.80 8.34
N SER A 11 -6.11 -18.50 9.39
CA SER A 11 -5.13 -19.44 9.94
C SER A 11 -5.85 -20.51 10.78
N ASP A 12 -5.26 -21.68 10.91
CA ASP A 12 -5.77 -22.80 11.71
C ASP A 12 -5.89 -22.50 13.21
N ILE A 13 -5.38 -21.34 13.66
CA ILE A 13 -5.44 -20.86 15.04
C ILE A 13 -6.84 -20.37 15.40
N TRP A 14 -7.61 -19.87 14.43
CA TRP A 14 -8.95 -19.37 14.60
C TRP A 14 -9.98 -20.41 14.19
N GLY A 15 -10.43 -21.20 15.11
CA GLY A 15 -11.48 -22.19 14.90
C GLY A 15 -12.63 -21.99 15.87
N GLY A 16 -13.84 -22.33 15.44
CA GLY A 16 -15.02 -22.39 16.27
C GLY A 16 -15.89 -21.15 16.37
N ASN A 17 -17.06 -21.31 16.97
CA ASN A 17 -18.16 -20.35 17.00
C ASN A 17 -17.94 -19.06 17.81
N THR A 18 -16.77 -18.89 18.44
CA THR A 18 -16.53 -17.81 19.40
C THR A 18 -16.25 -16.45 18.73
N PHE A 19 -15.84 -16.45 17.46
CA PHE A 19 -15.55 -15.22 16.70
C PHE A 19 -16.45 -15.00 15.49
N ALA A 20 -17.26 -15.98 15.15
CA ALA A 20 -18.18 -15.90 14.01
C ALA A 20 -19.47 -15.26 14.42
N ASN A 21 -19.50 -13.93 14.49
CA ASN A 21 -20.71 -13.15 14.79
C ASN A 21 -21.59 -12.84 13.57
N SER A 22 -21.11 -13.18 12.37
CA SER A 22 -21.83 -12.95 11.12
C SER A 22 -21.55 -14.07 10.11
N PRO A 23 -22.46 -14.27 9.14
CA PRO A 23 -22.22 -15.21 8.03
C PRO A 23 -20.90 -14.93 7.29
N SER A 24 -20.52 -13.66 7.15
CA SER A 24 -19.25 -13.26 6.50
C SER A 24 -18.01 -13.69 7.29
N ASP A 25 -18.08 -13.71 8.61
CA ASP A 25 -16.98 -14.19 9.45
C ASP A 25 -16.82 -15.72 9.30
N ILE A 26 -17.94 -16.45 9.21
CA ILE A 26 -17.96 -17.91 8.98
C ILE A 26 -17.34 -18.23 7.62
N ASP A 27 -17.76 -17.52 6.56
CA ASP A 27 -17.22 -17.70 5.22
C ASP A 27 -15.70 -17.43 5.17
N LEU A 28 -15.24 -16.40 5.91
CA LEU A 28 -13.83 -16.07 5.98
C LEU A 28 -13.00 -17.19 6.66
N ILE A 29 -13.49 -17.68 7.81
CA ILE A 29 -12.86 -18.79 8.55
C ILE A 29 -12.83 -20.06 7.70
N ALA A 30 -13.94 -20.36 7.02
CA ALA A 30 -14.06 -21.52 6.13
C ALA A 30 -13.28 -21.35 4.81
N ASN A 31 -12.59 -20.25 4.61
CA ASN A 31 -11.91 -19.90 3.35
C ASN A 31 -12.85 -19.85 2.13
N ASN A 32 -14.13 -19.62 2.36
CA ASN A 32 -15.15 -19.49 1.31
C ASN A 32 -15.26 -18.02 0.86
N ILE A 33 -14.20 -17.53 0.20
CA ILE A 33 -14.11 -16.13 -0.25
C ILE A 33 -14.87 -15.99 -1.57
N SER A 34 -15.93 -15.20 -1.55
CA SER A 34 -16.74 -14.88 -2.71
C SER A 34 -16.80 -13.37 -2.98
N SER A 35 -17.26 -12.99 -4.16
CA SER A 35 -17.49 -11.57 -4.52
C SER A 35 -18.58 -10.89 -3.68
N THR A 36 -19.36 -11.67 -2.93
CA THR A 36 -20.43 -11.18 -2.04
C THR A 36 -19.97 -10.91 -0.61
N LEU A 37 -18.72 -11.20 -0.28
CA LEU A 37 -18.11 -10.85 0.99
C LEU A 37 -17.95 -9.33 1.11
N VAL A 38 -18.95 -8.68 1.67
CA VAL A 38 -19.15 -7.22 1.72
C VAL A 38 -17.95 -6.46 2.32
N TYR A 39 -17.24 -7.10 3.28
CA TYR A 39 -16.11 -6.46 3.96
C TYR A 39 -14.87 -6.27 3.08
N PHE A 40 -14.72 -7.06 2.03
CA PHE A 40 -13.53 -7.07 1.17
C PHE A 40 -13.80 -6.54 -0.24
N GLY A 41 -15.06 -6.29 -0.57
CA GLY A 41 -15.45 -5.73 -1.87
C GLY A 41 -15.27 -4.21 -1.99
N ASN A 42 -15.08 -3.51 -0.88
CA ASN A 42 -15.08 -2.05 -0.87
C ASN A 42 -13.65 -1.46 -0.73
N TRP A 43 -13.18 -0.79 -1.76
CA TRP A 43 -11.87 -0.13 -1.84
C TRP A 43 -11.94 1.37 -1.51
N ALA A 44 -13.12 1.94 -1.28
CA ALA A 44 -13.31 3.39 -1.13
C ALA A 44 -12.37 4.00 -0.08
N ASN A 45 -12.16 3.31 1.05
CA ASN A 45 -11.26 3.81 2.10
C ASN A 45 -9.80 3.91 1.63
N PHE A 46 -9.34 3.00 0.76
CA PHE A 46 -7.99 3.06 0.19
C PHE A 46 -7.83 4.24 -0.75
N TYR A 47 -8.82 4.47 -1.63
CA TYR A 47 -8.78 5.61 -2.54
C TYR A 47 -8.95 6.94 -1.83
N GLY A 48 -9.70 6.98 -0.71
CA GLY A 48 -9.74 8.15 0.18
C GLY A 48 -8.36 8.49 0.76
N LEU A 49 -7.63 7.47 1.24
CA LEU A 49 -6.25 7.66 1.71
C LEU A 49 -5.31 8.08 0.57
N LEU A 50 -5.40 7.42 -0.59
CA LEU A 50 -4.60 7.76 -1.77
C LEU A 50 -4.85 9.19 -2.23
N HIS A 51 -6.09 9.69 -2.15
CA HIS A 51 -6.40 11.07 -2.46
C HIS A 51 -5.61 12.04 -1.57
N HIS A 52 -5.62 11.86 -0.25
CA HIS A 52 -4.87 12.71 0.68
C HIS A 52 -3.35 12.61 0.48
N ILE A 53 -2.84 11.40 0.23
CA ILE A 53 -1.44 11.17 -0.11
C ILE A 53 -1.05 11.92 -1.38
N ASN A 54 -1.84 11.81 -2.44
CA ASN A 54 -1.58 12.48 -3.71
C ASN A 54 -1.68 14.00 -3.59
N ASP A 55 -2.64 14.50 -2.79
CA ASP A 55 -2.76 15.93 -2.50
C ASP A 55 -1.51 16.46 -1.80
N PHE A 56 -1.01 15.74 -0.79
CA PHE A 56 0.25 16.08 -0.14
C PHE A 56 1.42 16.08 -1.12
N LEU A 57 1.60 15.00 -1.89
CA LEU A 57 2.71 14.87 -2.85
C LEU A 57 2.69 15.94 -3.93
N LYS A 58 1.51 16.41 -4.35
CA LYS A 58 1.35 17.47 -5.33
C LYS A 58 1.71 18.85 -4.77
N ASN A 59 1.34 19.12 -3.53
CA ASN A 59 1.43 20.45 -2.96
C ASN A 59 2.71 20.65 -2.13
N ALA A 60 3.21 19.66 -1.42
CA ALA A 60 4.37 19.77 -0.56
C ALA A 60 5.64 20.32 -1.25
N PRO A 61 5.96 19.99 -2.53
CA PRO A 61 7.09 20.58 -3.22
C PRO A 61 7.03 22.11 -3.34
N ASN A 62 5.83 22.69 -3.35
CA ASN A 62 5.58 24.12 -3.51
C ASN A 62 5.45 24.87 -2.18
N VAL A 63 5.51 24.15 -1.06
CA VAL A 63 5.44 24.75 0.29
C VAL A 63 6.85 25.05 0.78
N GLU A 64 7.06 26.22 1.36
CA GLU A 64 8.30 26.56 2.05
C GLU A 64 8.31 25.89 3.42
N PHE A 65 9.28 25.02 3.64
CA PHE A 65 9.53 24.38 4.92
C PHE A 65 10.64 25.13 5.66
N ALA A 66 10.56 25.15 6.98
CA ALA A 66 11.62 25.73 7.81
C ALA A 66 12.92 24.91 7.74
N ASP A 67 12.82 23.59 7.50
CA ASP A 67 13.93 22.70 7.27
C ASP A 67 13.62 21.80 6.06
N GLU A 68 14.49 21.81 5.05
CA GLU A 68 14.37 20.98 3.87
C GLU A 68 14.57 19.49 4.20
N ALA A 69 15.32 19.16 5.27
CA ALA A 69 15.44 17.79 5.74
C ALA A 69 14.10 17.24 6.26
N ASP A 70 13.33 18.05 6.96
CA ASP A 70 11.98 17.69 7.41
C ASP A 70 11.03 17.45 6.24
N LYS A 71 11.09 18.31 5.21
CA LYS A 71 10.32 18.14 3.97
C LYS A 71 10.65 16.83 3.29
N ASN A 72 11.94 16.54 3.10
CA ASN A 72 12.40 15.31 2.47
C ASN A 72 11.99 14.09 3.29
N HIS A 73 12.11 14.14 4.60
CA HIS A 73 11.65 13.08 5.48
C HIS A 73 10.14 12.82 5.32
N MET A 74 9.32 13.87 5.27
CA MET A 74 7.86 13.73 5.06
C MET A 74 7.54 13.17 3.68
N LEU A 75 8.20 13.64 2.62
CA LEU A 75 8.04 13.09 1.27
C LEU A 75 8.40 11.61 1.22
N GLY A 76 9.51 11.22 1.83
CA GLY A 76 9.93 9.83 1.96
C GLY A 76 8.88 8.96 2.65
N GLN A 77 8.29 9.45 3.75
CA GLN A 77 7.20 8.77 4.44
C GLN A 77 5.99 8.57 3.53
N VAL A 78 5.55 9.62 2.86
CA VAL A 78 4.28 9.61 2.10
C VAL A 78 4.39 8.75 0.84
N TYR A 79 5.52 8.75 0.14
CA TYR A 79 5.79 7.81 -0.96
C TYR A 79 5.78 6.35 -0.46
N GLY A 80 6.45 6.07 0.66
CA GLY A 80 6.45 4.74 1.26
C GLY A 80 5.06 4.25 1.66
N LEU A 81 4.23 5.12 2.21
CA LEU A 81 2.83 4.82 2.53
C LEU A 81 2.00 4.54 1.28
N ARG A 82 2.20 5.29 0.18
CA ARG A 82 1.50 5.04 -1.08
C ARG A 82 1.87 3.66 -1.65
N ALA A 83 3.14 3.33 -1.63
CA ALA A 83 3.62 2.01 -2.03
C ALA A 83 2.97 0.90 -1.19
N GLN A 84 2.94 1.05 0.14
CA GLN A 84 2.32 0.08 1.05
C GLN A 84 0.83 -0.11 0.78
N ILE A 85 0.11 0.96 0.51
CA ILE A 85 -1.32 0.91 0.19
C ILE A 85 -1.53 0.11 -1.10
N TYR A 86 -0.83 0.45 -2.20
CA TYR A 86 -0.96 -0.29 -3.45
C TYR A 86 -0.51 -1.75 -3.31
N TYR A 87 0.56 -2.01 -2.55
CA TYR A 87 1.01 -3.37 -2.31
C TYR A 87 -0.04 -4.21 -1.56
N THR A 88 -0.70 -3.61 -0.59
CA THR A 88 -1.83 -4.24 0.10
C THR A 88 -2.99 -4.50 -0.87
N MET A 89 -3.31 -3.52 -1.72
CA MET A 89 -4.40 -3.64 -2.68
C MET A 89 -4.13 -4.71 -3.74
N VAL A 90 -2.93 -4.77 -4.30
CA VAL A 90 -2.59 -5.76 -5.34
C VAL A 90 -2.59 -7.18 -4.79
N LYS A 91 -2.14 -7.38 -3.55
CA LYS A 91 -2.21 -8.71 -2.89
C LYS A 91 -3.66 -9.13 -2.59
N ALA A 92 -4.53 -8.18 -2.24
CA ALA A 92 -5.91 -8.48 -1.88
C ALA A 92 -6.84 -8.65 -3.10
N TRP A 93 -6.69 -7.81 -4.13
CA TRP A 93 -7.64 -7.74 -5.25
C TRP A 93 -7.03 -7.96 -6.64
N GLY A 94 -5.72 -8.08 -6.74
CA GLY A 94 -5.03 -8.21 -8.02
C GLY A 94 -5.05 -6.88 -8.78
N ASN A 95 -5.75 -6.85 -9.91
CA ASN A 95 -5.86 -5.67 -10.74
C ASN A 95 -6.70 -4.57 -10.06
N VAL A 96 -6.13 -3.37 -9.90
CA VAL A 96 -6.79 -2.21 -9.28
C VAL A 96 -6.49 -0.94 -10.08
N PRO A 97 -7.38 0.07 -10.08
CA PRO A 97 -7.08 1.36 -10.71
C PRO A 97 -5.88 2.06 -10.07
N ILE A 98 -4.99 2.63 -10.89
CA ILE A 98 -3.90 3.49 -10.40
C ILE A 98 -4.37 4.94 -10.40
N SER A 99 -4.24 5.62 -9.25
CA SER A 99 -4.53 7.04 -9.08
C SER A 99 -3.37 7.68 -8.33
N THR A 100 -2.57 8.47 -9.06
CA THR A 100 -1.37 9.16 -8.55
C THR A 100 -1.57 10.67 -8.44
N GLU A 101 -2.74 11.16 -8.87
CA GLU A 101 -3.12 12.57 -8.79
C GLU A 101 -4.29 12.75 -7.83
N PRO A 102 -4.35 13.87 -7.09
CA PRO A 102 -5.51 14.20 -6.27
C PRO A 102 -6.70 14.56 -7.15
N LEU A 103 -7.89 14.28 -6.67
CA LEU A 103 -9.13 14.72 -7.29
C LEU A 103 -9.46 16.12 -6.77
N LEU A 104 -9.22 17.12 -7.60
CA LEU A 104 -9.46 18.53 -7.23
C LEU A 104 -10.86 19.01 -7.62
N GLU A 105 -11.49 18.32 -8.58
CA GLU A 105 -12.83 18.64 -9.06
C GLU A 105 -13.66 17.35 -9.18
N VAL A 106 -14.97 17.48 -9.03
CA VAL A 106 -15.89 16.34 -9.19
C VAL A 106 -16.16 16.14 -10.69
N ASP A 107 -15.18 15.55 -11.38
CA ASP A 107 -15.35 15.06 -12.73
C ASP A 107 -15.64 13.54 -12.69
N LEU A 108 -16.91 13.18 -12.90
CA LEU A 108 -17.36 11.80 -12.84
C LEU A 108 -16.75 10.92 -13.94
N GLU A 109 -16.35 11.51 -15.07
CA GLU A 109 -15.68 10.74 -16.15
C GLU A 109 -14.21 10.49 -15.81
N ALA A 110 -13.50 11.46 -15.23
CA ALA A 110 -12.13 11.28 -14.74
C ALA A 110 -12.03 10.26 -13.59
N LEU A 111 -13.13 10.03 -12.86
CA LEU A 111 -13.22 9.02 -11.81
C LEU A 111 -13.32 7.59 -12.34
N LYS A 112 -13.78 7.40 -13.59
CA LYS A 112 -13.95 6.09 -14.22
C LYS A 112 -12.61 5.56 -14.75
N LYS A 113 -11.71 5.18 -13.85
CA LYS A 113 -10.44 4.58 -14.25
C LYS A 113 -10.57 3.08 -14.43
N PRO A 114 -10.04 2.50 -15.51
CA PRO A 114 -9.96 1.05 -15.66
C PRO A 114 -9.02 0.47 -14.61
N ARG A 115 -9.16 -0.83 -14.35
CA ARG A 115 -8.19 -1.56 -13.53
C ARG A 115 -6.89 -1.70 -14.31
N ALA A 116 -5.79 -1.27 -13.72
CA ALA A 116 -4.46 -1.59 -14.21
C ALA A 116 -4.10 -3.06 -13.89
N SER A 117 -3.24 -3.64 -14.69
CA SER A 117 -2.72 -4.99 -14.44
C SER A 117 -1.91 -5.04 -13.13
N LYS A 118 -1.75 -6.24 -12.58
CA LYS A 118 -0.91 -6.45 -11.37
C LYS A 118 0.53 -5.97 -11.60
N GLU A 119 1.03 -6.16 -12.82
CA GLU A 119 2.37 -5.76 -13.26
C GLU A 119 2.50 -4.24 -13.27
N GLU A 120 1.52 -3.52 -13.80
CA GLU A 120 1.48 -2.04 -13.79
C GLU A 120 1.38 -1.50 -12.36
N VAL A 121 0.54 -2.09 -11.52
CA VAL A 121 0.45 -1.71 -10.10
C VAL A 121 1.77 -1.97 -9.38
N MET A 122 2.43 -3.10 -9.64
CA MET A 122 3.75 -3.40 -9.06
C MET A 122 4.83 -2.42 -9.52
N ASN A 123 4.81 -2.00 -10.78
CA ASN A 123 5.71 -0.98 -11.28
C ASN A 123 5.50 0.37 -10.55
N GLN A 124 4.26 0.75 -10.28
CA GLN A 124 3.97 1.93 -9.46
C GLN A 124 4.49 1.78 -8.02
N ILE A 125 4.33 0.60 -7.41
CA ILE A 125 4.85 0.29 -6.07
C ILE A 125 6.37 0.43 -6.05
N LYS A 126 7.08 -0.17 -7.01
CA LYS A 126 8.54 -0.09 -7.13
C LYS A 126 9.02 1.36 -7.33
N SER A 127 8.31 2.14 -8.14
CA SER A 127 8.58 3.56 -8.33
C SER A 127 8.43 4.35 -7.04
N ASP A 128 7.36 4.14 -6.29
CA ASP A 128 7.12 4.82 -5.02
C ASP A 128 8.14 4.42 -3.94
N ILE A 129 8.56 3.16 -3.90
CA ILE A 129 9.64 2.69 -3.03
C ILE A 129 10.95 3.42 -3.36
N ALA A 130 11.29 3.53 -4.66
CA ALA A 130 12.49 4.23 -5.09
C ALA A 130 12.45 5.72 -4.69
N GLN A 131 11.34 6.40 -4.93
CA GLN A 131 11.17 7.80 -4.52
C GLN A 131 11.24 7.97 -2.98
N SER A 132 10.61 7.07 -2.24
CA SER A 132 10.70 7.07 -0.77
C SER A 132 12.15 6.99 -0.29
N LEU A 133 12.92 6.06 -0.84
CA LEU A 133 14.33 5.88 -0.48
C LEU A 133 15.21 7.05 -0.93
N GLU A 134 14.93 7.64 -2.07
CA GLU A 134 15.62 8.84 -2.58
C GLU A 134 15.42 10.03 -1.64
N PHE A 135 14.17 10.30 -1.22
CA PHE A 135 13.87 11.39 -0.28
C PHE A 135 14.45 11.15 1.11
N PHE A 136 14.41 9.93 1.64
CA PHE A 136 15.10 9.62 2.88
C PHE A 136 16.63 9.75 2.77
N GLY A 137 17.21 9.49 1.59
CA GLY A 137 18.66 9.56 1.39
C GLY A 137 19.44 8.83 2.48
N ASN A 138 20.25 9.54 3.24
CA ASN A 138 21.03 9.01 4.37
C ASN A 138 20.30 9.12 5.72
N ASP A 139 19.08 9.67 5.76
CA ASP A 139 18.33 9.81 6.99
C ASP A 139 17.73 8.47 7.44
N ASN A 140 18.23 7.95 8.54
CA ASN A 140 17.74 6.75 9.21
C ASN A 140 16.98 7.08 10.51
N SER A 141 16.70 8.35 10.78
CA SER A 141 16.01 8.77 11.98
C SER A 141 14.55 8.34 11.99
N LEU A 142 13.96 8.40 13.16
CA LEU A 142 12.53 8.21 13.35
C LEU A 142 11.88 9.58 13.53
N TRP A 143 10.85 9.87 12.76
CA TRP A 143 10.11 11.12 12.91
C TRP A 143 9.65 11.32 14.35
N LEU A 144 10.01 12.44 14.96
CA LEU A 144 9.77 12.74 16.37
C LEU A 144 10.23 11.61 17.34
N GLY A 145 11.21 10.80 16.96
CA GLY A 145 11.70 9.67 17.76
C GLY A 145 10.69 8.51 17.90
N LYS A 146 9.63 8.46 17.09
CA LYS A 146 8.53 7.51 17.27
C LYS A 146 8.48 6.48 16.12
N LYS A 147 8.37 5.21 16.49
CA LYS A 147 8.20 4.08 15.54
C LYS A 147 6.81 4.00 14.91
N THR A 148 5.86 4.84 15.32
CA THR A 148 4.50 4.88 14.77
C THR A 148 4.41 5.58 13.44
N TYR A 149 5.42 6.38 13.09
CA TYR A 149 5.52 7.00 11.77
C TYR A 149 6.29 6.09 10.81
N TRP A 150 5.98 6.23 9.53
CA TRP A 150 6.72 5.53 8.50
C TRP A 150 8.19 5.97 8.51
N SER A 151 9.11 5.07 8.18
CA SER A 151 10.55 5.35 8.23
C SER A 151 11.25 4.73 7.02
N LYS A 152 12.51 5.12 6.78
CA LYS A 152 13.34 4.46 5.77
C LYS A 152 13.43 2.94 6.00
N ALA A 153 13.56 2.51 7.25
CA ALA A 153 13.58 1.08 7.58
C ALA A 153 12.27 0.36 7.18
N ALA A 154 11.12 1.03 7.34
CA ALA A 154 9.84 0.49 6.89
C ALA A 154 9.78 0.38 5.34
N THR A 155 10.31 1.38 4.62
CA THR A 155 10.42 1.34 3.16
C THR A 155 11.33 0.21 2.69
N LEU A 156 12.48 -0.01 3.35
CA LEU A 156 13.39 -1.11 3.02
C LEU A 156 12.76 -2.48 3.29
N ALA A 157 12.03 -2.62 4.38
CA ALA A 157 11.27 -3.84 4.68
C ALA A 157 10.19 -4.11 3.62
N LEU A 158 9.45 -3.06 3.22
CA LEU A 158 8.48 -3.14 2.13
C LEU A 158 9.16 -3.49 0.80
N LYS A 159 10.33 -2.90 0.49
CA LYS A 159 11.12 -3.24 -0.70
C LYS A 159 11.39 -4.73 -0.75
N GLY A 160 11.96 -5.28 0.32
CA GLY A 160 12.26 -6.71 0.40
C GLY A 160 11.03 -7.59 0.11
N ASP A 161 9.92 -7.34 0.80
CA ASP A 161 8.69 -8.13 0.63
C ASP A 161 8.08 -7.97 -0.78
N ALA A 162 7.96 -6.72 -1.28
CA ALA A 162 7.37 -6.44 -2.58
C ALA A 162 8.18 -7.06 -3.73
N TYR A 163 9.50 -6.97 -3.69
CA TYR A 163 10.35 -7.54 -4.72
C TYR A 163 10.40 -9.08 -4.67
N ILE A 164 10.40 -9.69 -3.47
CA ILE A 164 10.26 -11.15 -3.34
C ILE A 164 8.92 -11.61 -3.92
N TRP A 165 7.84 -10.94 -3.57
CA TRP A 165 6.52 -11.26 -4.09
C TRP A 165 6.43 -11.10 -5.61
N SER A 166 6.94 -10.00 -6.15
CA SER A 166 7.01 -9.73 -7.58
C SER A 166 7.84 -10.78 -8.32
N GLY A 167 9.01 -11.12 -7.79
CA GLY A 167 9.88 -12.14 -8.35
C GLY A 167 9.22 -13.51 -8.43
N LYS A 168 8.43 -13.88 -7.40
CA LYS A 168 7.79 -15.19 -7.32
C LYS A 168 6.44 -15.25 -8.05
N VAL A 169 5.61 -14.21 -7.93
CA VAL A 169 4.20 -14.23 -8.35
C VAL A 169 4.01 -13.60 -9.74
N LEU A 170 4.79 -12.58 -10.08
CA LEU A 170 4.69 -11.86 -11.35
C LEU A 170 5.80 -12.22 -12.34
N GLY A 171 6.67 -13.17 -12.00
CA GLY A 171 7.71 -13.65 -12.92
C GLY A 171 8.93 -12.72 -13.05
N GLY A 172 9.14 -11.79 -12.10
CA GLY A 172 10.33 -10.92 -12.07
C GLY A 172 11.65 -11.67 -11.82
N GLY A 173 11.56 -12.87 -11.26
CA GLY A 173 12.67 -13.83 -11.13
C GLY A 173 13.89 -13.25 -10.40
N ASP A 174 15.08 -13.65 -10.87
CA ASP A 174 16.36 -13.28 -10.25
C ASP A 174 16.61 -11.78 -10.18
N SER A 175 16.11 -11.01 -11.14
CA SER A 175 16.21 -9.55 -11.11
C SER A 175 15.57 -8.97 -9.87
N ASP A 176 14.32 -9.35 -9.61
CA ASP A 176 13.58 -8.88 -8.44
C ASP A 176 14.18 -9.45 -7.13
N PHE A 177 14.62 -10.71 -7.12
CA PHE A 177 15.27 -11.29 -5.94
C PHE A 177 16.58 -10.60 -5.57
N ASN A 178 17.33 -10.11 -6.56
CA ASN A 178 18.57 -9.36 -6.32
C ASN A 178 18.25 -7.96 -5.76
N GLU A 179 17.24 -7.28 -6.30
CA GLU A 179 16.75 -6.01 -5.76
C GLU A 179 16.20 -6.12 -4.34
N ALA A 180 15.60 -7.25 -3.97
CA ALA A 180 15.13 -7.49 -2.61
C ALA A 180 16.25 -7.59 -1.58
N LYS A 181 17.49 -7.90 -2.00
CA LYS A 181 18.66 -8.01 -1.12
C LYS A 181 19.43 -6.71 -0.96
N SER A 182 19.25 -5.76 -1.86
CA SER A 182 19.92 -4.44 -1.86
C SER A 182 19.21 -3.45 -0.94
#